data_c76252d9ffefd8ac065fbc5f8aa54b65
#
_entry.id   c76252d9ffefd8ac065fbc5f8aa54b65
#
_cell.length_a   1.000
_cell.length_b   1.000
_cell.length_c   1.000
_cell.angle_alpha   90.00
_cell.angle_beta   90.00
_cell.angle_gamma   90.00
#
_symmetry.space_group_name_H-M   'P 1'
#
loop_
_entity.id
_entity.type
_entity.pdbx_description
1 polymer ?
#
loop_
_entity_poly.entity_id
_entity_poly.type
_entity_poly.pdbx_seq_one_letter_code
_entity_poly.pdbx_strand_id
1 'polypeptide(L)'
;MSPSDFKGQRLNRNEARKLISRLMIEGKVRFLNHAFDRMKERNVSIQDAINVLESPDSKILQEGEFERGSWRYRLCTNRLVLAVGFTSDGSEIIVLTVMRRDR
;
A
#
# COMPACT_ATOMS: atom_id res chain seq x y z
N MET A 1 -20.12 -0.64 5.89
CA MET A 1 -19.43 0.61 5.55
C MET A 1 -19.58 0.88 4.06
N SER A 2 -19.95 2.09 3.73
CA SER A 2 -20.09 2.50 2.33
C SER A 2 -18.74 2.77 1.69
N PRO A 3 -18.53 2.47 0.40
CA PRO A 3 -17.26 2.80 -0.26
C PRO A 3 -16.89 4.27 -0.16
N SER A 4 -17.87 5.16 -0.10
CA SER A 4 -17.59 6.58 0.01
C SER A 4 -16.91 6.95 1.34
N ASP A 5 -16.97 6.06 2.33
CA ASP A 5 -16.33 6.30 3.62
C ASP A 5 -14.81 6.31 3.54
N PHE A 6 -14.25 5.73 2.48
CA PHE A 6 -12.79 5.73 2.33
C PHE A 6 -12.24 7.07 1.91
N LYS A 7 -13.08 7.92 1.32
CA LYS A 7 -12.66 9.23 0.86
C LYS A 7 -12.50 10.16 2.04
N GLY A 8 -11.26 10.54 2.34
CA GLY A 8 -10.98 11.44 3.44
C GLY A 8 -11.10 10.81 4.81
N GLN A 9 -11.30 9.52 4.90
CA GLN A 9 -11.43 8.82 6.17
C GLN A 9 -10.20 7.93 6.41
N ARG A 10 -9.56 8.14 7.55
CA ARG A 10 -8.39 7.34 7.91
C ARG A 10 -8.80 5.99 8.46
N LEU A 11 -8.15 4.96 7.96
CA LEU A 11 -8.30 3.62 8.51
C LEU A 11 -7.22 3.39 9.56
N ASN A 12 -7.55 2.64 10.61
CA ASN A 12 -6.52 2.23 11.55
C ASN A 12 -5.71 1.09 10.93
N ARG A 13 -4.64 0.69 11.62
CA ARG A 13 -3.71 -0.33 11.10
C ARG A 13 -4.41 -1.63 10.73
N ASN A 14 -5.29 -2.09 11.61
CA ASN A 14 -5.99 -3.35 11.37
C ASN A 14 -6.93 -3.26 10.18
N GLU A 15 -7.66 -2.16 10.09
CA GLU A 15 -8.58 -1.95 8.97
C GLU A 15 -7.84 -1.85 7.65
N ALA A 16 -6.75 -1.09 7.62
CA ALA A 16 -5.96 -0.94 6.41
C ALA A 16 -5.37 -2.29 5.98
N ARG A 17 -4.84 -3.05 6.93
CA ARG A 17 -4.25 -4.35 6.64
C ARG A 17 -5.27 -5.33 6.10
N LYS A 18 -6.47 -5.34 6.68
CA LYS A 18 -7.55 -6.22 6.22
C LYS A 18 -7.99 -5.84 4.81
N LEU A 19 -8.10 -4.54 4.54
CA LEU A 19 -8.50 -4.09 3.21
C LEU A 19 -7.46 -4.48 2.18
N ILE A 20 -6.18 -4.32 2.49
CA ILE A 20 -5.11 -4.72 1.58
C ILE A 20 -5.22 -6.21 1.28
N SER A 21 -5.39 -7.04 2.30
CA SER A 21 -5.50 -8.49 2.10
C SER A 21 -6.66 -8.85 1.19
N ARG A 22 -7.82 -8.24 1.43
CA ARG A 22 -9.00 -8.51 0.63
C ARG A 22 -8.78 -8.09 -0.83
N LEU A 23 -8.25 -6.90 -1.04
CA LEU A 23 -8.06 -6.40 -2.39
C LEU A 23 -6.99 -7.19 -3.14
N MET A 24 -5.99 -7.70 -2.44
CA MET A 24 -4.99 -8.57 -3.08
C MET A 24 -5.60 -9.88 -3.54
N ILE A 25 -6.51 -10.46 -2.76
CA ILE A 25 -7.20 -11.67 -3.17
C ILE A 25 -7.99 -11.42 -4.44
N GLU A 26 -8.58 -10.24 -4.57
CA GLU A 26 -9.38 -9.86 -5.73
C GLU A 26 -8.52 -9.36 -6.90
N GLY A 27 -7.22 -9.22 -6.72
CA GLY A 27 -6.34 -8.72 -7.75
C GLY A 27 -6.50 -7.23 -8.03
N LYS A 28 -6.99 -6.48 -7.05
CA LYS A 28 -7.29 -5.05 -7.22
C LYS A 28 -6.13 -4.19 -6.72
N VAL A 29 -5.04 -4.22 -7.47
CA VAL A 29 -3.86 -3.43 -7.14
C VAL A 29 -3.29 -2.79 -8.39
N ARG A 30 -2.85 -1.56 -8.25
CA ARG A 30 -2.27 -0.80 -9.36
C ARG A 30 -1.02 -0.07 -8.86
N PHE A 31 0.01 -0.04 -9.71
CA PHE A 31 1.26 0.66 -9.42
C PHE A 31 1.31 1.94 -10.23
N LEU A 32 1.64 3.04 -9.60
CA LEU A 32 1.86 4.28 -10.32
C LEU A 32 3.21 4.24 -11.04
N ASN A 33 3.36 5.04 -12.09
CA ASN A 33 4.61 5.11 -12.83
C ASN A 33 5.78 5.45 -11.92
N HIS A 34 5.56 6.35 -10.97
CA HIS A 34 6.59 6.72 -9.99
C HIS A 34 7.06 5.49 -9.19
N ALA A 35 6.12 4.59 -8.84
CA ALA A 35 6.49 3.37 -8.13
C ALA A 35 7.37 2.47 -8.99
N PHE A 36 7.03 2.33 -10.27
CA PHE A 36 7.87 1.55 -11.19
C PHE A 36 9.27 2.14 -11.30
N ASP A 37 9.36 3.46 -11.41
CA ASP A 37 10.66 4.13 -11.49
C ASP A 37 11.50 3.85 -10.25
N ARG A 38 10.90 3.93 -9.08
CA ARG A 38 11.60 3.67 -7.83
C ARG A 38 12.03 2.22 -7.71
N MET A 39 11.17 1.29 -8.13
CA MET A 39 11.52 -0.12 -8.12
C MET A 39 12.74 -0.39 -9.01
N LYS A 40 12.74 0.22 -10.19
CA LYS A 40 13.86 0.06 -11.12
C LYS A 40 15.15 0.60 -10.52
N GLU A 41 15.09 1.81 -9.95
CA GLU A 41 16.26 2.44 -9.33
C GLU A 41 16.81 1.60 -8.18
N ARG A 42 15.94 0.93 -7.47
CA ARG A 42 16.30 0.18 -6.27
C ARG A 42 16.45 -1.31 -6.49
N ASN A 43 16.34 -1.73 -7.73
CA ASN A 43 16.45 -3.13 -8.11
C ASN A 43 15.45 -4.01 -7.36
N VAL A 44 14.20 -3.57 -7.33
CA VAL A 44 13.09 -4.28 -6.71
C VAL A 44 12.14 -4.70 -7.82
N SER A 45 11.77 -5.97 -7.86
CA SER A 45 10.85 -6.48 -8.87
C SER A 45 9.41 -6.24 -8.45
N ILE A 46 8.49 -6.32 -9.42
CA ILE A 46 7.06 -6.26 -9.13
C ILE A 46 6.67 -7.39 -8.17
N GLN A 47 7.26 -8.58 -8.39
CA GLN A 47 6.96 -9.72 -7.52
C GLN A 47 7.40 -9.46 -6.08
N ASP A 48 8.54 -8.79 -5.89
CA ASP A 48 9.00 -8.43 -4.55
C ASP A 48 7.97 -7.53 -3.85
N ALA A 49 7.45 -6.56 -4.57
CA ALA A 49 6.45 -5.65 -4.01
C ALA A 49 5.14 -6.38 -3.71
N ILE A 50 4.70 -7.25 -4.61
CA ILE A 50 3.49 -8.04 -4.39
C ILE A 50 3.65 -8.95 -3.18
N ASN A 51 4.84 -9.52 -3.00
CA ASN A 51 5.11 -10.36 -1.83
C ASN A 51 4.91 -9.58 -0.53
N VAL A 52 5.30 -8.31 -0.49
CA VAL A 52 5.05 -7.47 0.69
C VAL A 52 3.56 -7.30 0.92
N LEU A 53 2.81 -7.02 -0.15
CA LEU A 53 1.36 -6.81 -0.04
C LEU A 53 0.64 -8.07 0.45
N GLU A 54 1.13 -9.24 0.07
CA GLU A 54 0.49 -10.51 0.41
C GLU A 54 1.03 -11.17 1.67
N SER A 55 2.17 -10.71 2.16
CA SER A 55 2.82 -11.40 3.28
C SER A 55 2.03 -11.24 4.57
N PRO A 56 1.78 -12.34 5.29
CA PRO A 56 1.16 -12.22 6.61
C PRO A 56 2.06 -11.52 7.62
N ASP A 57 3.35 -11.45 7.34
CA ASP A 57 4.31 -10.80 8.23
C ASP A 57 4.45 -9.31 7.99
N SER A 58 3.84 -8.78 6.92
CA SER A 58 3.94 -7.36 6.66
C SER A 58 3.12 -6.56 7.67
N LYS A 59 3.62 -5.37 7.99
CA LYS A 59 3.02 -4.53 9.03
C LYS A 59 2.82 -3.12 8.51
N ILE A 60 1.80 -2.47 9.03
CA ILE A 60 1.62 -1.04 8.80
C ILE A 60 2.52 -0.31 9.79
N LEU A 61 3.52 0.42 9.28
CA LEU A 61 4.49 1.11 10.12
C LEU A 61 3.87 2.25 10.90
N GLN A 62 3.02 3.00 10.25
CA GLN A 62 2.31 4.09 10.90
C GLN A 62 0.97 4.26 10.25
N GLU A 63 0.04 4.73 11.04
CA GLU A 63 -1.31 4.99 10.55
C GLU A 63 -1.29 6.15 9.60
N GLY A 64 -2.27 6.17 8.72
CA GLY A 64 -2.28 7.00 7.55
C GLY A 64 -1.92 8.45 7.73
N GLU A 65 -1.17 8.96 6.79
CA GLU A 65 -0.90 10.38 6.63
C GLU A 65 -1.77 10.89 5.50
N PHE A 66 -2.38 12.04 5.72
CA PHE A 66 -3.21 12.65 4.69
C PHE A 66 -2.33 13.48 3.76
N GLU A 67 -2.35 13.12 2.48
CA GLU A 67 -1.49 13.77 1.51
C GLU A 67 -2.22 13.88 0.17
N ARG A 68 -2.27 15.07 -0.37
CA ARG A 68 -2.89 15.32 -1.68
C ARG A 68 -4.30 14.76 -1.80
N GLY A 69 -5.08 14.93 -0.74
CA GLY A 69 -6.49 14.54 -0.76
C GLY A 69 -6.78 13.08 -0.45
N SER A 70 -5.78 12.32 -0.06
CA SER A 70 -6.01 10.91 0.29
C SER A 70 -5.13 10.49 1.45
N TRP A 71 -5.55 9.42 2.11
CA TRP A 71 -4.81 8.83 3.22
C TRP A 71 -3.82 7.81 2.67
N ARG A 72 -2.60 7.87 3.19
CA ARG A 72 -1.51 7.03 2.75
C ARG A 72 -0.96 6.22 3.90
N TYR A 73 -0.55 5.01 3.62
CA TYR A 73 -0.08 4.05 4.62
C TYR A 73 1.26 3.51 4.21
N ARG A 74 2.09 3.14 5.19
CA ARG A 74 3.38 2.51 4.90
C ARG A 74 3.32 1.07 5.37
N LEU A 75 3.36 0.17 4.43
CA LEU A 75 3.35 -1.27 4.67
C LEU A 75 4.76 -1.79 4.50
N CYS A 76 5.22 -2.57 5.45
CA CYS A 76 6.61 -3.03 5.38
C CYS A 76 6.78 -4.49 5.78
N THR A 77 7.86 -5.05 5.26
CA THR A 77 8.50 -6.24 5.80
C THR A 77 9.86 -5.79 6.32
N ASN A 78 10.75 -6.73 6.67
CA ASN A 78 12.09 -6.37 7.09
C ASN A 78 12.97 -5.90 5.93
N ARG A 79 12.51 -6.00 4.68
CA ARG A 79 13.30 -5.69 3.50
C ARG A 79 12.82 -4.48 2.72
N LEU A 80 11.52 -4.27 2.68
CA LEU A 80 10.91 -3.25 1.83
C LEU A 80 9.84 -2.47 2.59
N VAL A 81 9.68 -1.22 2.18
CA VAL A 81 8.56 -0.39 2.63
C VAL A 81 7.82 0.08 1.38
N LEU A 82 6.52 -0.12 1.38
CA LEU A 82 5.65 0.37 0.32
C LEU A 82 4.77 1.47 0.86
N ALA A 83 4.72 2.59 0.16
CA ALA A 83 3.72 3.61 0.45
C ALA A 83 2.52 3.31 -0.42
N VAL A 84 1.36 3.11 0.19
CA VAL A 84 0.14 2.73 -0.52
C VAL A 84 -1.00 3.66 -0.14
N GLY A 85 -1.95 3.78 -1.05
CA GLY A 85 -3.22 4.44 -0.79
C GLY A 85 -4.33 3.58 -1.38
N PHE A 86 -5.54 4.11 -1.32
CA PHE A 86 -6.70 3.43 -1.89
C PHE A 86 -7.45 4.41 -2.77
N THR A 87 -8.16 3.88 -3.76
CA THR A 87 -9.07 4.70 -4.55
C THR A 87 -10.15 5.26 -3.62
N SER A 88 -10.80 6.32 -4.08
CA SER A 88 -11.77 7.04 -3.23
C SER A 88 -12.93 6.16 -2.77
N ASP A 89 -13.24 5.11 -3.51
CA ASP A 89 -14.30 4.18 -3.14
C ASP A 89 -13.77 2.92 -2.44
N GLY A 90 -12.46 2.86 -2.17
CA GLY A 90 -11.87 1.72 -1.49
C GLY A 90 -11.81 0.44 -2.31
N SER A 91 -11.92 0.54 -3.64
CA SER A 91 -12.00 -0.63 -4.48
C SER A 91 -10.67 -1.14 -5.01
N GLU A 92 -9.60 -0.36 -4.83
CA GLU A 92 -8.31 -0.69 -5.42
C GLU A 92 -7.17 -0.14 -4.56
N ILE A 93 -6.10 -0.93 -4.43
CA ILE A 93 -4.86 -0.46 -3.81
C ILE A 93 -4.04 0.29 -4.85
N ILE A 94 -3.47 1.40 -4.46
CA ILE A 94 -2.55 2.15 -5.32
C ILE A 94 -1.19 2.15 -4.65
N VAL A 95 -0.19 1.56 -5.29
CA VAL A 95 1.18 1.58 -4.80
C VAL A 95 1.83 2.86 -5.31
N LEU A 96 2.23 3.72 -4.39
CA LEU A 96 2.73 5.04 -4.69
C LEU A 96 4.24 5.08 -4.84
N THR A 97 4.93 4.34 -3.98
CA THR A 97 6.38 4.23 -4.07
C THR A 97 6.86 2.99 -3.31
N VAL A 98 8.09 2.60 -3.62
CA VAL A 98 8.72 1.43 -3.01
C VAL A 98 10.10 1.84 -2.55
N MET A 99 10.43 1.51 -1.30
CA MET A 99 11.71 1.84 -0.71
C MET A 99 12.35 0.60 -0.10
N ARG A 100 13.69 0.54 -0.16
CA ARG A 100 14.39 -0.50 0.58
C ARG A 100 14.48 -0.11 2.03
N ARG A 101 14.35 -1.10 2.88
CA ARG A 101 14.50 -0.91 4.31
C ARG A 101 15.88 -1.42 4.68
N ASP A 102 16.82 -0.53 4.81
CA ASP A 102 18.20 -0.88 5.13
C ASP A 102 18.35 -1.15 6.59
N ARG A 103 18.66 -2.27 6.82
CA ARG A 103 18.93 -2.67 8.04
C ARG A 103 18.44 -2.41 8.95
#